data_56327ff4fbd9a7ee58e1d7a5ec6aade2
#
_entry.id   56327ff4fbd9a7ee58e1d7a5ec6aade2
#
_cell.length_a   1.000
_cell.length_b   1.000
_cell.length_c   1.000
_cell.angle_alpha   90.00
_cell.angle_beta   90.00
_cell.angle_gamma   90.00
#
_symmetry.space_group_name_H-M   'P 1'
#
loop_
_entity.id
_entity.type
_entity.pdbx_description
1 polymer ?
#
loop_
_entity_poly.entity_id
_entity_poly.type
_entity_poly.pdbx_seq_one_letter_code
_entity_poly.pdbx_strand_id
1 'polypeptide(L)'
;MLKQQLQQKLQQRLSPLQIQVIRMLELPTIELEERVKHELEDNPALEEGKEPLDDMERNDEGDGTGGEDDYRSEDAENEDLSLGDYLSEDDIPEYKLQQMNERAERREELPFAEGESLREHLLEQLGLRNLPEKQVKIAEYIIGNIDDDGYLRRDLPAVADDLIFQAGQQVNEAEIEEVLRVIQDFEPAGVGARDLKECLLIQLQKREKTEATQLALRILNNYFEDFTRKRYERILKLLEITEEELKRAIREITLLNPKPGSNWGDTMETAMSQIVPDFLVEANNGELTLSMNNRGIPDLRINPEYQEMLQDYSGNKANQTAERRDAVQFVKQKLDAAQWFIDAIRQRNETLQRTMEAIIHLQREFFLTGDETTLRPMIMKDVAERAGYDISTISRVSNSKYVQTNFGIYPLKYFFSESMQTDTGEEISNREVKKIMQDHVHAEDKRHPLTDEELAAILKEAGYVIARRTVAKYREQLGIPVARMRKEI
;
A
#
# COMPACT_ATOMS: atom_id res chain seq x y z
N MET A 1 60.88 21.01 4.25
CA MET A 1 59.84 21.82 3.60
C MET A 1 58.54 21.04 3.61
N LEU A 2 57.67 21.34 4.54
CA LEU A 2 56.33 20.73 4.66
C LEU A 2 55.38 21.45 3.70
N LYS A 3 54.94 20.78 2.65
CA LYS A 3 53.81 21.25 1.80
C LYS A 3 52.51 20.94 2.54
N GLN A 4 51.94 21.94 3.17
CA GLN A 4 50.54 21.91 3.58
C GLN A 4 49.67 22.01 2.35
N GLN A 5 49.08 20.89 1.92
CA GLN A 5 47.96 20.88 0.98
C GLN A 5 46.71 21.29 1.76
N LEU A 6 46.28 22.52 1.55
CA LEU A 6 44.95 22.97 1.93
C LEU A 6 43.92 22.28 1.02
N GLN A 7 43.37 21.20 1.47
CA GLN A 7 42.13 20.64 0.89
C GLN A 7 40.98 21.54 1.32
N GLN A 8 40.61 22.51 0.52
CA GLN A 8 39.32 23.19 0.63
C GLN A 8 38.23 22.16 0.29
N LYS A 9 37.63 21.52 1.31
CA LYS A 9 36.35 20.87 1.18
C LYS A 9 35.32 21.97 0.92
N LEU A 10 34.91 22.14 -0.32
CA LEU A 10 33.70 22.87 -0.68
C LEU A 10 32.51 22.12 -0.03
N GLN A 11 32.15 22.51 1.18
CA GLN A 11 30.85 22.17 1.74
C GLN A 11 29.83 23.02 0.95
N GLN A 12 29.23 22.43 -0.06
CA GLN A 12 28.02 22.96 -0.67
C GLN A 12 26.94 22.94 0.41
N ARG A 13 26.73 24.07 1.07
CA ARG A 13 25.55 24.25 1.91
C ARG A 13 24.37 24.35 0.95
N LEU A 14 23.53 23.31 0.90
CA LEU A 14 22.27 23.34 0.18
C LEU A 14 21.47 24.58 0.64
N SER A 15 20.97 25.35 -0.30
CA SER A 15 20.08 26.46 0.03
C SER A 15 18.82 25.94 0.73
N PRO A 16 18.19 26.70 1.63
CA PRO A 16 16.93 26.30 2.27
C PRO A 16 15.86 25.89 1.27
N LEU A 17 15.85 26.54 0.11
CA LEU A 17 14.95 26.27 -1.00
C LEU A 17 15.19 24.88 -1.61
N GLN A 18 16.43 24.49 -1.81
CA GLN A 18 16.78 23.16 -2.31
C GLN A 18 16.38 22.05 -1.35
N ILE A 19 16.49 22.29 -0.02
CA ILE A 19 16.05 21.32 0.99
C ILE A 19 14.54 21.12 0.93
N GLN A 20 13.76 22.17 0.71
CA GLN A 20 12.30 22.07 0.57
C GLN A 20 11.89 21.34 -0.71
N VAL A 21 12.53 21.60 -1.85
CA VAL A 21 12.31 20.86 -3.11
C VAL A 21 12.59 19.38 -2.91
N ILE A 22 13.70 19.04 -2.24
CA ILE A 22 14.04 17.65 -1.92
C ILE A 22 12.96 16.99 -1.07
N ARG A 23 12.44 17.66 -0.05
CA ARG A 23 11.34 17.15 0.76
C ARG A 23 10.07 16.91 -0.08
N MET A 24 9.73 17.81 -0.98
CA MET A 24 8.58 17.65 -1.88
C MET A 24 8.73 16.45 -2.82
N LEU A 25 9.95 16.05 -3.19
CA LEU A 25 10.20 14.84 -3.99
C LEU A 25 9.87 13.54 -3.23
N GLU A 26 10.09 13.54 -1.91
CA GLU A 26 9.85 12.37 -1.06
C GLU A 26 8.35 12.18 -0.75
N LEU A 27 7.55 13.27 -0.72
CA LEU A 27 6.14 13.21 -0.36
C LEU A 27 5.34 12.33 -1.33
N PRO A 28 4.50 11.41 -0.80
CA PRO A 28 3.47 10.72 -1.60
C PRO A 28 2.45 11.72 -2.16
N THR A 29 1.69 11.32 -3.18
CA THR A 29 0.70 12.18 -3.85
C THR A 29 -0.37 12.71 -2.89
N ILE A 30 -0.83 11.89 -1.94
CA ILE A 30 -1.84 12.27 -0.93
C ILE A 30 -1.33 13.38 0.00
N GLU A 31 -0.13 13.22 0.56
CA GLU A 31 0.47 14.24 1.43
C GLU A 31 0.82 15.54 0.66
N LEU A 32 1.14 15.42 -0.63
CA LEU A 32 1.35 16.58 -1.48
C LEU A 32 0.05 17.34 -1.71
N GLU A 33 -1.07 16.66 -1.93
CA GLU A 33 -2.39 17.26 -2.06
C GLU A 33 -2.79 18.02 -0.80
N GLU A 34 -2.60 17.42 0.38
CA GLU A 34 -2.81 18.10 1.66
C GLU A 34 -1.92 19.35 1.81
N ARG A 35 -0.66 19.23 1.39
CA ARG A 35 0.27 20.35 1.43
C ARG A 35 -0.13 21.48 0.48
N VAL A 36 -0.63 21.16 -0.70
CA VAL A 36 -1.14 22.13 -1.68
C VAL A 36 -2.37 22.86 -1.12
N LYS A 37 -3.33 22.12 -0.53
CA LYS A 37 -4.52 22.70 0.12
C LYS A 37 -4.14 23.66 1.25
N HIS A 38 -3.21 23.25 2.10
CA HIS A 38 -2.72 24.09 3.19
C HIS A 38 -2.02 25.37 2.68
N GLU A 39 -1.22 25.27 1.61
CA GLU A 39 -0.56 26.45 1.04
C GLU A 39 -1.54 27.41 0.34
N LEU A 40 -2.62 26.87 -0.27
CA LEU A 40 -3.72 27.66 -0.83
C LEU A 40 -4.49 28.44 0.26
N GLU A 41 -4.69 27.83 1.44
CA GLU A 41 -5.31 28.50 2.59
C GLU A 41 -4.40 29.59 3.20
N ASP A 42 -3.08 29.29 3.30
CA ASP A 42 -2.12 30.20 3.92
C ASP A 42 -1.67 31.35 3.04
N ASN A 43 -1.74 31.18 1.72
CA ASN A 43 -1.21 32.16 0.77
C ASN A 43 -2.28 32.68 -0.20
N PRO A 44 -2.89 33.84 0.08
CA PRO A 44 -3.94 34.44 -0.75
C PRO A 44 -3.47 34.86 -2.16
N ALA A 45 -2.15 34.81 -2.45
CA ALA A 45 -1.61 35.10 -3.77
C ALA A 45 -1.62 33.87 -4.70
N LEU A 46 -1.97 32.67 -4.17
CA LEU A 46 -2.16 31.43 -4.93
C LEU A 46 -3.64 31.24 -5.24
N GLU A 47 -3.96 30.87 -6.47
CA GLU A 47 -5.28 30.50 -6.93
C GLU A 47 -5.26 29.18 -7.68
N GLU A 48 -6.36 28.45 -7.63
CA GLU A 48 -6.60 27.32 -8.50
C GLU A 48 -6.89 27.82 -9.92
N GLY A 49 -6.08 27.39 -10.88
CA GLY A 49 -6.32 27.67 -12.28
C GLY A 49 -7.58 26.94 -12.71
N LYS A 50 -8.62 27.66 -13.10
CA LYS A 50 -9.73 27.08 -13.85
C LYS A 50 -9.13 26.53 -15.14
N GLU A 51 -9.49 25.30 -15.51
CA GLU A 51 -9.19 24.77 -16.85
C GLU A 51 -9.58 25.81 -17.89
N PRO A 52 -8.74 26.11 -18.90
CA PRO A 52 -9.19 26.95 -19.98
C PRO A 52 -10.31 26.17 -20.68
N LEU A 53 -11.55 26.62 -20.49
CA LEU A 53 -12.61 26.31 -21.44
C LEU A 53 -12.03 26.70 -22.80
N ASP A 54 -11.88 25.75 -23.69
CA ASP A 54 -11.44 25.94 -25.07
C ASP A 54 -12.08 27.21 -25.63
N ASP A 55 -11.30 28.30 -25.75
CA ASP A 55 -11.63 29.45 -26.57
C ASP A 55 -11.58 28.97 -28.03
N MET A 56 -12.59 28.18 -28.44
CA MET A 56 -12.92 28.04 -29.84
C MET A 56 -13.27 29.42 -30.35
N GLU A 57 -12.34 29.97 -31.11
CA GLU A 57 -12.42 31.16 -31.92
C GLU A 57 -13.86 31.40 -32.42
N ARG A 58 -14.52 32.40 -31.83
CA ARG A 58 -15.63 33.10 -32.50
C ARG A 58 -15.03 33.99 -33.56
N ASN A 59 -14.74 33.43 -34.72
CA ASN A 59 -14.72 34.18 -35.94
C ASN A 59 -16.16 34.45 -36.33
N ASP A 60 -16.63 35.61 -35.94
CA ASP A 60 -17.84 36.24 -36.39
C ASP A 60 -17.57 36.92 -37.74
N GLU A 61 -17.99 36.35 -38.84
CA GLU A 61 -18.31 37.05 -40.10
C GLU A 61 -19.57 36.45 -40.70
N GLY A 62 -20.60 37.20 -40.53
CA GLY A 62 -21.69 37.64 -41.34
C GLY A 62 -22.49 36.70 -42.24
N ASP A 63 -23.76 36.95 -42.11
CA ASP A 63 -24.82 36.97 -43.10
C ASP A 63 -25.72 35.75 -43.31
N GLY A 64 -26.95 35.89 -42.89
CA GLY A 64 -28.14 35.69 -43.75
C GLY A 64 -28.85 34.35 -43.75
N THR A 65 -30.08 34.42 -43.21
CA THR A 65 -31.30 33.72 -43.63
C THR A 65 -31.53 32.24 -43.30
N GLY A 66 -32.49 32.07 -42.41
CA GLY A 66 -33.68 31.22 -42.62
C GLY A 66 -33.53 29.68 -42.52
N GLY A 67 -34.21 29.12 -41.53
CA GLY A 67 -34.56 27.71 -41.55
C GLY A 67 -34.72 27.12 -40.13
N GLU A 68 -35.98 27.03 -39.72
CA GLU A 68 -36.42 26.20 -38.59
C GLU A 68 -35.95 24.77 -38.81
N ASP A 69 -35.28 24.16 -37.81
CA ASP A 69 -35.55 22.79 -37.41
C ASP A 69 -34.84 22.42 -36.08
N ASP A 70 -35.62 21.92 -35.25
CA ASP A 70 -35.58 21.30 -33.96
C ASP A 70 -34.45 20.26 -33.80
N TYR A 71 -33.41 20.58 -33.02
CA TYR A 71 -32.62 19.59 -32.28
C TYR A 71 -32.23 20.13 -30.89
N ARG A 72 -32.95 19.66 -29.87
CA ARG A 72 -32.62 19.78 -28.47
C ARG A 72 -31.24 19.16 -28.21
N SER A 73 -30.26 19.97 -27.85
CA SER A 73 -29.01 19.51 -27.27
C SER A 73 -29.12 19.54 -25.75
N GLU A 74 -28.73 18.44 -25.12
CA GLU A 74 -28.78 18.15 -23.68
C GLU A 74 -27.72 18.90 -22.82
N ASP A 75 -27.06 19.94 -23.35
CA ASP A 75 -25.95 20.63 -22.67
C ASP A 75 -26.34 21.91 -21.90
N ALA A 76 -27.64 22.16 -21.69
CA ALA A 76 -28.11 23.37 -20.98
C ALA A 76 -28.25 23.21 -19.47
N GLU A 77 -27.82 22.10 -18.87
CA GLU A 77 -28.03 21.84 -17.42
C GLU A 77 -26.91 22.33 -16.48
N ASN A 78 -25.78 22.80 -16.99
CA ASN A 78 -24.66 23.21 -16.13
C ASN A 78 -24.49 24.73 -15.87
N GLU A 79 -25.19 25.57 -16.62
CA GLU A 79 -25.11 27.02 -16.38
C GLU A 79 -26.04 27.55 -15.28
N ASP A 80 -27.03 26.79 -14.86
CA ASP A 80 -28.05 27.23 -13.89
C ASP A 80 -27.61 27.07 -12.41
N LEU A 81 -26.41 26.51 -12.15
CA LEU A 81 -25.91 26.28 -10.79
C LEU A 81 -25.11 27.44 -10.19
N SER A 82 -24.64 28.39 -11.01
CA SER A 82 -23.86 29.53 -10.52
C SER A 82 -24.72 30.76 -10.17
N LEU A 83 -25.99 30.81 -10.59
CA LEU A 83 -26.89 31.92 -10.33
C LEU A 83 -27.72 31.75 -9.04
N GLY A 84 -27.72 30.53 -8.46
CA GLY A 84 -28.51 30.19 -7.26
C GLY A 84 -28.01 30.81 -5.95
N ASP A 85 -26.73 31.18 -5.90
CA ASP A 85 -26.10 31.67 -4.65
C ASP A 85 -26.40 33.14 -4.35
N TYR A 86 -27.06 33.89 -5.27
CA TYR A 86 -27.39 35.32 -5.11
C TYR A 86 -28.88 35.62 -5.04
N LEU A 87 -29.75 34.62 -5.10
CA LEU A 87 -31.21 34.80 -4.96
C LEU A 87 -31.60 34.42 -3.52
N SER A 88 -32.26 35.35 -2.84
CA SER A 88 -32.86 35.11 -1.53
C SER A 88 -33.91 33.98 -1.64
N GLU A 89 -34.04 33.18 -0.57
CA GLU A 89 -34.95 32.02 -0.51
C GLU A 89 -36.41 32.33 -0.91
N ASP A 90 -36.83 33.59 -0.85
CA ASP A 90 -38.19 34.03 -1.20
C ASP A 90 -38.41 34.17 -2.73
N ASP A 91 -37.37 34.14 -3.58
CA ASP A 91 -37.46 34.32 -5.04
C ASP A 91 -37.36 33.01 -5.84
N ILE A 92 -37.17 31.87 -5.17
CA ILE A 92 -37.06 30.57 -5.84
C ILE A 92 -38.46 29.96 -5.99
N PRO A 93 -38.92 29.63 -7.21
CA PRO A 93 -40.22 28.98 -7.41
C PRO A 93 -40.31 27.64 -6.67
N GLU A 94 -41.41 27.36 -5.95
CA GLU A 94 -41.64 26.19 -5.13
C GLU A 94 -41.34 24.85 -5.84
N TYR A 95 -41.52 24.77 -7.17
CA TYR A 95 -41.23 23.55 -7.94
C TYR A 95 -39.72 23.26 -8.06
N LYS A 96 -38.85 24.28 -8.04
CA LYS A 96 -37.39 24.10 -8.02
C LYS A 96 -36.90 23.64 -6.64
N LEU A 97 -37.48 24.17 -5.56
CA LEU A 97 -37.23 23.69 -4.20
C LEU A 97 -37.65 22.22 -3.98
N GLN A 98 -38.77 21.84 -4.56
CA GLN A 98 -39.22 20.41 -4.54
C GLN A 98 -38.27 19.52 -5.32
N GLN A 99 -37.81 19.91 -6.51
CA GLN A 99 -36.81 19.15 -7.27
C GLN A 99 -35.45 19.06 -6.60
N MET A 100 -34.99 20.12 -5.89
CA MET A 100 -33.76 20.09 -5.11
C MET A 100 -33.90 19.14 -3.90
N ASN A 101 -35.03 19.17 -3.18
CA ASN A 101 -35.29 18.25 -2.09
C ASN A 101 -35.43 16.79 -2.57
N GLU A 102 -36.11 16.54 -3.70
CA GLU A 102 -36.20 15.21 -4.29
C GLU A 102 -34.84 14.69 -4.77
N ARG A 103 -33.93 15.56 -5.23
CA ARG A 103 -32.54 15.19 -5.58
C ARG A 103 -31.66 14.97 -4.34
N ALA A 104 -31.88 15.72 -3.26
CA ALA A 104 -31.20 15.49 -1.99
C ALA A 104 -31.67 14.18 -1.31
N GLU A 105 -32.96 13.85 -1.39
CA GLU A 105 -33.52 12.59 -0.89
C GLU A 105 -33.15 11.38 -1.77
N ARG A 106 -32.83 11.58 -3.07
CA ARG A 106 -32.33 10.51 -3.96
C ARG A 106 -30.83 10.27 -3.91
N ARG A 107 -30.06 11.03 -3.17
CA ARG A 107 -28.78 10.54 -2.67
C ARG A 107 -29.10 9.50 -1.61
N GLU A 108 -29.49 8.30 -2.07
CA GLU A 108 -29.37 7.10 -1.26
C GLU A 108 -27.90 7.09 -0.80
N GLU A 109 -27.72 7.52 0.45
CA GLU A 109 -26.52 7.15 1.18
C GLU A 109 -26.49 5.63 1.09
N LEU A 110 -25.66 5.09 0.18
CA LEU A 110 -25.36 3.67 0.19
C LEU A 110 -25.00 3.38 1.63
N PRO A 111 -25.83 2.60 2.38
CA PRO A 111 -25.49 2.27 3.74
C PRO A 111 -24.11 1.63 3.64
N PHE A 112 -23.11 2.27 4.21
CA PHE A 112 -21.86 1.61 4.50
C PHE A 112 -22.26 0.44 5.39
N ALA A 113 -22.33 -0.75 4.80
CA ALA A 113 -22.36 -1.96 5.58
C ALA A 113 -20.99 -2.00 6.25
N GLU A 114 -20.91 -1.44 7.47
CA GLU A 114 -19.80 -1.69 8.36
C GLU A 114 -19.77 -3.21 8.51
N GLY A 115 -18.75 -3.85 7.93
CA GLY A 115 -18.54 -5.27 8.11
C GLY A 115 -18.37 -5.50 9.61
N GLU A 116 -19.20 -6.37 10.17
CA GLU A 116 -19.10 -6.73 11.58
C GLU A 116 -17.67 -7.15 11.90
N SER A 117 -17.07 -6.54 12.89
CA SER A 117 -15.73 -6.91 13.34
C SER A 117 -15.79 -8.25 14.10
N LEU A 118 -14.67 -9.01 14.07
CA LEU A 118 -14.57 -10.26 14.84
C LEU A 118 -14.99 -10.03 16.31
N ARG A 119 -14.58 -8.91 16.89
CA ARG A 119 -14.88 -8.55 18.27
C ARG A 119 -16.38 -8.37 18.51
N GLU A 120 -17.07 -7.66 17.62
CA GLU A 120 -18.54 -7.44 17.74
C GLU A 120 -19.28 -8.75 17.63
N HIS A 121 -18.91 -9.59 16.68
CA HIS A 121 -19.50 -10.92 16.52
C HIS A 121 -19.32 -11.81 17.77
N LEU A 122 -18.13 -11.79 18.39
CA LEU A 122 -17.90 -12.54 19.62
C LEU A 122 -18.69 -11.97 20.83
N LEU A 123 -18.83 -10.65 20.91
CA LEU A 123 -19.65 -9.99 21.94
C LEU A 123 -21.15 -10.31 21.77
N GLU A 124 -21.64 -10.39 20.53
CA GLU A 124 -23.00 -10.81 20.25
C GLU A 124 -23.25 -12.26 20.72
N GLN A 125 -22.34 -13.18 20.39
CA GLN A 125 -22.40 -14.57 20.86
C GLN A 125 -22.33 -14.67 22.39
N LEU A 126 -21.52 -13.81 23.04
CA LEU A 126 -21.46 -13.75 24.51
C LEU A 126 -22.81 -13.34 25.10
N GLY A 127 -23.50 -12.37 24.48
CA GLY A 127 -24.83 -11.93 24.89
C GLY A 127 -25.91 -13.02 24.83
N LEU A 128 -25.72 -14.01 23.93
CA LEU A 128 -26.61 -15.16 23.82
C LEU A 128 -26.41 -16.23 24.93
N ARG A 129 -25.31 -16.15 25.67
CA ARG A 129 -25.00 -17.09 26.78
C ARG A 129 -25.43 -16.52 28.12
N ASN A 130 -26.13 -17.34 28.93
CA ASN A 130 -26.50 -16.98 30.30
C ASN A 130 -25.31 -17.19 31.25
N LEU A 131 -24.44 -16.17 31.35
CA LEU A 131 -23.31 -16.17 32.28
C LEU A 131 -23.54 -15.18 33.42
N PRO A 132 -22.99 -15.42 34.63
CA PRO A 132 -23.01 -14.45 35.72
C PRO A 132 -22.26 -13.18 35.35
N GLU A 133 -22.68 -12.00 35.83
CA GLU A 133 -22.10 -10.69 35.52
C GLU A 133 -20.57 -10.64 35.67
N LYS A 134 -20.01 -11.34 36.65
CA LYS A 134 -18.57 -11.45 36.86
C LYS A 134 -17.87 -12.11 35.66
N GLN A 135 -18.43 -13.22 35.18
CA GLN A 135 -17.88 -13.97 34.04
C GLN A 135 -18.07 -13.22 32.72
N VAL A 136 -19.14 -12.46 32.55
CA VAL A 136 -19.36 -11.60 31.37
C VAL A 136 -18.27 -10.55 31.28
N LYS A 137 -17.95 -9.84 32.36
CA LYS A 137 -16.86 -8.84 32.35
C LYS A 137 -15.50 -9.44 32.06
N ILE A 138 -15.23 -10.65 32.57
CA ILE A 138 -13.99 -11.37 32.25
C ILE A 138 -13.96 -11.74 30.77
N ALA A 139 -15.09 -12.22 30.22
CA ALA A 139 -15.19 -12.58 28.80
C ALA A 139 -15.03 -11.37 27.87
N GLU A 140 -15.67 -10.24 28.18
CA GLU A 140 -15.52 -8.98 27.44
C GLU A 140 -14.06 -8.53 27.40
N TYR A 141 -13.37 -8.66 28.54
CA TYR A 141 -11.95 -8.31 28.63
C TYR A 141 -11.08 -9.25 27.80
N ILE A 142 -11.34 -10.58 27.85
CA ILE A 142 -10.61 -11.57 27.04
C ILE A 142 -10.85 -11.31 25.56
N ILE A 143 -12.10 -11.09 25.13
CA ILE A 143 -12.47 -10.78 23.73
C ILE A 143 -11.74 -9.52 23.25
N GLY A 144 -11.60 -8.50 24.11
CA GLY A 144 -10.84 -7.28 23.81
C GLY A 144 -9.33 -7.49 23.63
N ASN A 145 -8.79 -8.62 24.10
CA ASN A 145 -7.38 -8.99 23.99
C ASN A 145 -7.10 -10.08 22.91
N ILE A 146 -8.13 -10.50 22.17
CA ILE A 146 -7.96 -11.41 21.03
C ILE A 146 -7.43 -10.61 19.84
N ASP A 147 -6.38 -11.11 19.19
CA ASP A 147 -5.81 -10.54 17.98
C ASP A 147 -6.77 -10.75 16.79
N ASP A 148 -6.53 -9.99 15.68
CA ASP A 148 -7.29 -10.12 14.41
C ASP A 148 -7.16 -11.51 13.78
N ASP A 149 -6.08 -12.24 14.08
CA ASP A 149 -5.91 -13.65 13.71
C ASP A 149 -6.81 -14.60 14.51
N GLY A 150 -7.44 -14.15 15.62
CA GLY A 150 -8.28 -14.93 16.52
C GLY A 150 -7.54 -15.59 17.68
N TYR A 151 -6.29 -15.23 17.97
CA TYR A 151 -5.49 -15.79 19.06
C TYR A 151 -5.47 -14.91 20.30
N LEU A 152 -5.43 -15.54 21.48
CA LEU A 152 -5.13 -14.87 22.75
C LEU A 152 -3.64 -15.05 23.05
N ARG A 153 -2.80 -14.12 22.61
CA ARG A 153 -1.33 -14.20 22.82
C ARG A 153 -0.89 -13.80 24.21
N ARG A 154 -1.79 -13.19 24.97
CA ARG A 154 -1.49 -12.70 26.31
C ARG A 154 -1.58 -13.81 27.34
N ASP A 155 -0.63 -13.88 28.25
CA ASP A 155 -0.60 -14.88 29.31
C ASP A 155 -1.76 -14.69 30.31
N LEU A 156 -2.38 -15.77 30.79
CA LEU A 156 -3.50 -15.73 31.72
C LEU A 156 -3.20 -15.00 33.05
N PRO A 157 -2.00 -15.14 33.65
CA PRO A 157 -1.64 -14.35 34.86
C PRO A 157 -1.66 -12.85 34.59
N ALA A 158 -1.16 -12.39 33.42
CA ALA A 158 -1.17 -10.97 33.07
C ALA A 158 -2.61 -10.44 32.87
N VAL A 159 -3.50 -11.26 32.30
CA VAL A 159 -4.92 -10.95 32.19
C VAL A 159 -5.58 -10.85 33.59
N ALA A 160 -5.18 -11.70 34.53
CA ALA A 160 -5.67 -11.64 35.92
C ALA A 160 -5.25 -10.34 36.61
N ASP A 161 -3.99 -9.96 36.49
CA ASP A 161 -3.46 -8.74 37.08
C ASP A 161 -4.16 -7.50 36.53
N ASP A 162 -4.39 -7.43 35.23
CA ASP A 162 -5.09 -6.32 34.58
C ASP A 162 -6.55 -6.21 35.02
N LEU A 163 -7.27 -7.33 35.16
CA LEU A 163 -8.63 -7.35 35.65
C LEU A 163 -8.74 -6.85 37.10
N ILE A 164 -7.73 -7.13 37.94
CA ILE A 164 -7.65 -6.59 39.29
C ILE A 164 -7.49 -5.07 39.26
N PHE A 165 -6.61 -4.55 38.39
CA PHE A 165 -6.34 -3.11 38.30
C PHE A 165 -7.49 -2.32 37.66
N GLN A 166 -8.14 -2.85 36.60
CA GLN A 166 -9.19 -2.12 35.88
C GLN A 166 -10.58 -2.31 36.47
N ALA A 167 -10.93 -3.54 36.84
CA ALA A 167 -12.27 -3.88 37.33
C ALA A 167 -12.37 -3.96 38.84
N GLY A 168 -11.26 -3.88 39.58
CA GLY A 168 -11.24 -4.04 41.04
C GLY A 168 -11.73 -5.42 41.54
N GLN A 169 -11.78 -6.40 40.65
CA GLN A 169 -12.30 -7.74 40.93
C GLN A 169 -11.11 -8.69 41.16
N GLN A 170 -11.09 -9.35 42.28
CA GLN A 170 -10.17 -10.46 42.49
C GLN A 170 -10.64 -11.65 41.64
N VAL A 171 -9.87 -12.01 40.65
CA VAL A 171 -10.13 -13.11 39.72
C VAL A 171 -8.99 -14.12 39.84
N ASN A 172 -9.30 -15.38 39.99
CA ASN A 172 -8.33 -16.46 39.99
C ASN A 172 -8.06 -16.90 38.52
N GLU A 173 -6.84 -17.34 38.25
CA GLU A 173 -6.44 -17.89 36.94
C GLU A 173 -7.37 -19.03 36.47
N ALA A 174 -7.83 -19.87 37.42
CA ALA A 174 -8.79 -20.95 37.12
C ALA A 174 -10.17 -20.43 36.63
N GLU A 175 -10.64 -19.28 37.16
CA GLU A 175 -11.89 -18.65 36.69
C GLU A 175 -11.73 -18.10 35.27
N ILE A 176 -10.56 -17.55 34.93
CA ILE A 176 -10.26 -17.06 33.58
C ILE A 176 -10.19 -18.21 32.61
N GLU A 177 -9.56 -19.33 32.98
CA GLU A 177 -9.48 -20.51 32.12
C GLU A 177 -10.88 -21.11 31.86
N GLU A 178 -11.76 -21.09 32.85
CA GLU A 178 -13.15 -21.55 32.69
C GLU A 178 -13.91 -20.68 31.67
N VAL A 179 -13.80 -19.36 31.79
CA VAL A 179 -14.41 -18.42 30.85
C VAL A 179 -13.77 -18.53 29.46
N LEU A 180 -12.44 -18.72 29.37
CA LEU A 180 -11.75 -18.91 28.10
C LEU A 180 -12.28 -20.15 27.36
N ARG A 181 -12.56 -21.25 28.06
CA ARG A 181 -13.18 -22.44 27.46
C ARG A 181 -14.55 -22.16 26.86
N VAL A 182 -15.34 -21.27 27.50
CA VAL A 182 -16.64 -20.84 26.95
C VAL A 182 -16.43 -20.04 25.65
N ILE A 183 -15.42 -19.16 25.60
CA ILE A 183 -15.09 -18.40 24.39
C ILE A 183 -14.59 -19.31 23.27
N GLN A 184 -13.81 -20.34 23.60
CA GLN A 184 -13.32 -21.34 22.63
C GLN A 184 -14.44 -22.16 21.98
N ASP A 185 -15.63 -22.19 22.61
CA ASP A 185 -16.83 -22.81 22.02
C ASP A 185 -17.53 -21.91 20.98
N PHE A 186 -17.16 -20.62 20.87
CA PHE A 186 -17.77 -19.69 19.94
C PHE A 186 -17.36 -19.98 18.47
N GLU A 187 -18.06 -19.36 17.56
CA GLU A 187 -17.73 -19.32 16.14
C GLU A 187 -16.98 -18.02 15.81
N PRO A 188 -15.93 -18.11 15.00
CA PRO A 188 -15.38 -19.27 14.28
C PRO A 188 -14.60 -20.24 15.19
N ALA A 189 -14.65 -21.53 14.84
CA ALA A 189 -13.97 -22.57 15.63
C ALA A 189 -12.45 -22.31 15.72
N GLY A 190 -11.90 -22.37 16.96
CA GLY A 190 -10.48 -22.12 17.23
C GLY A 190 -10.15 -20.71 17.71
N VAL A 191 -11.14 -19.83 17.84
CA VAL A 191 -10.97 -18.51 18.47
C VAL A 191 -10.62 -18.65 19.96
N GLY A 192 -9.80 -17.71 20.47
CA GLY A 192 -9.35 -17.73 21.86
C GLY A 192 -8.28 -18.78 22.16
N ALA A 193 -7.72 -19.42 21.15
CA ALA A 193 -6.57 -20.30 21.33
C ALA A 193 -5.30 -19.51 21.65
N ARG A 194 -4.43 -20.05 22.51
CA ARG A 194 -3.15 -19.45 22.90
C ARG A 194 -2.07 -19.74 21.85
N ASP A 195 -2.08 -20.95 21.28
CA ASP A 195 -1.12 -21.43 20.31
C ASP A 195 -1.83 -22.08 19.12
N LEU A 196 -1.09 -22.19 17.99
CA LEU A 196 -1.56 -22.90 16.81
C LEU A 196 -1.99 -24.35 17.10
N LYS A 197 -1.25 -25.05 17.98
CA LYS A 197 -1.59 -26.39 18.41
C LYS A 197 -2.97 -26.45 19.04
N GLU A 198 -3.28 -25.55 19.98
CA GLU A 198 -4.57 -25.48 20.67
C GLU A 198 -5.69 -25.13 19.68
N CYS A 199 -5.47 -24.18 18.77
CA CYS A 199 -6.43 -23.83 17.73
C CYS A 199 -6.83 -25.03 16.86
N LEU A 200 -5.84 -25.77 16.36
CA LEU A 200 -6.09 -26.96 15.54
C LEU A 200 -6.78 -28.07 16.32
N LEU A 201 -6.46 -28.26 17.61
CA LEU A 201 -7.13 -29.23 18.48
C LEU A 201 -8.59 -28.90 18.70
N ILE A 202 -8.92 -27.63 18.98
CA ILE A 202 -10.30 -27.15 19.15
C ILE A 202 -11.12 -27.40 17.88
N GLN A 203 -10.56 -27.05 16.72
CA GLN A 203 -11.24 -27.28 15.45
C GLN A 203 -11.48 -28.76 15.14
N LEU A 204 -10.49 -29.63 15.39
CA LEU A 204 -10.66 -31.07 15.20
C LEU A 204 -11.68 -31.69 16.18
N GLN A 205 -11.77 -31.17 17.40
CA GLN A 205 -12.76 -31.66 18.37
C GLN A 205 -14.21 -31.35 17.97
N LYS A 206 -14.40 -30.21 17.26
CA LYS A 206 -15.71 -29.79 16.72
C LYS A 206 -16.11 -30.52 15.43
N ARG A 207 -15.14 -31.16 14.71
CA ARG A 207 -15.41 -31.97 13.50
C ARG A 207 -15.94 -33.36 13.83
N GLU A 208 -16.50 -34.00 12.81
CA GLU A 208 -16.96 -35.40 12.89
C GLU A 208 -15.84 -36.34 13.28
N LYS A 209 -16.11 -37.25 14.21
CA LYS A 209 -15.15 -38.21 14.76
C LYS A 209 -14.91 -39.36 13.79
N THR A 210 -14.19 -39.13 12.69
CA THR A 210 -13.73 -40.20 11.79
C THR A 210 -12.42 -40.80 12.31
N GLU A 211 -12.03 -41.99 11.79
CA GLU A 211 -10.74 -42.60 12.13
C GLU A 211 -9.57 -41.65 11.81
N ALA A 212 -9.64 -40.93 10.68
CA ALA A 212 -8.64 -39.95 10.27
C ALA A 212 -8.54 -38.77 11.24
N THR A 213 -9.68 -38.23 11.73
CA THR A 213 -9.70 -37.12 12.72
C THR A 213 -9.20 -37.57 14.08
N GLN A 214 -9.49 -38.81 14.51
CA GLN A 214 -8.94 -39.35 15.75
C GLN A 214 -7.41 -39.52 15.67
N LEU A 215 -6.91 -39.98 14.51
CA LEU A 215 -5.48 -40.09 14.27
C LEU A 215 -4.84 -38.69 14.26
N ALA A 216 -5.43 -37.74 13.58
CA ALA A 216 -4.97 -36.34 13.56
C ALA A 216 -4.89 -35.76 14.98
N LEU A 217 -5.89 -35.99 15.83
CA LEU A 217 -5.87 -35.59 17.24
C LEU A 217 -4.70 -36.22 18.02
N ARG A 218 -4.40 -37.51 17.80
CA ARG A 218 -3.26 -38.17 18.45
C ARG A 218 -1.92 -37.58 17.98
N ILE A 219 -1.79 -37.28 16.69
CA ILE A 219 -0.59 -36.66 16.10
C ILE A 219 -0.37 -35.28 16.71
N LEU A 220 -1.40 -34.41 16.72
CA LEU A 220 -1.28 -33.05 17.25
C LEU A 220 -1.03 -33.04 18.77
N ASN A 221 -1.63 -33.91 19.54
CA ASN A 221 -1.41 -33.96 21.00
C ASN A 221 0.01 -34.40 21.35
N ASN A 222 0.49 -35.48 20.76
CA ASN A 222 1.68 -36.17 21.23
C ASN A 222 2.93 -35.94 20.36
N TYR A 223 2.73 -35.66 19.07
CA TYR A 223 3.80 -35.59 18.07
C TYR A 223 3.81 -34.30 17.26
N PHE A 224 3.32 -33.22 17.84
CA PHE A 224 3.22 -31.92 17.16
C PHE A 224 4.58 -31.41 16.64
N GLU A 225 5.66 -31.56 17.43
CA GLU A 225 7.01 -31.14 17.00
C GLU A 225 7.54 -31.97 15.82
N ASP A 226 7.32 -33.29 15.85
CA ASP A 226 7.74 -34.15 14.75
C ASP A 226 6.92 -33.89 13.48
N PHE A 227 5.63 -33.56 13.64
CA PHE A 227 4.75 -33.14 12.56
C PHE A 227 5.21 -31.80 11.96
N THR A 228 5.47 -30.78 12.76
CA THR A 228 5.95 -29.46 12.30
C THR A 228 7.30 -29.56 11.58
N ARG A 229 8.17 -30.47 12.03
CA ARG A 229 9.47 -30.73 11.40
C ARG A 229 9.40 -31.72 10.22
N LYS A 230 8.18 -32.13 9.81
CA LYS A 230 7.91 -33.14 8.75
C LYS A 230 8.70 -34.44 8.92
N ARG A 231 8.86 -34.95 10.16
CA ARG A 231 9.52 -36.22 10.45
C ARG A 231 8.54 -37.37 10.36
N TYR A 232 7.92 -37.53 9.21
CA TYR A 232 6.85 -38.52 9.00
C TYR A 232 7.29 -39.97 9.24
N GLU A 233 8.50 -40.33 8.88
CA GLU A 233 9.05 -41.67 9.10
C GLU A 233 9.08 -42.06 10.60
N ARG A 234 9.29 -41.08 11.48
CA ARG A 234 9.26 -41.28 12.92
C ARG A 234 7.84 -41.46 13.44
N ILE A 235 6.90 -40.67 12.91
CA ILE A 235 5.49 -40.77 13.28
C ILE A 235 4.92 -42.11 12.85
N LEU A 236 5.24 -42.63 11.63
CA LEU A 236 4.83 -43.93 11.14
C LEU A 236 5.29 -45.08 12.04
N LYS A 237 6.55 -45.00 12.51
CA LYS A 237 7.12 -46.04 13.41
C LYS A 237 6.53 -46.00 14.82
N LEU A 238 6.23 -44.81 15.35
CA LEU A 238 5.73 -44.66 16.72
C LEU A 238 4.25 -44.96 16.86
N LEU A 239 3.46 -44.70 15.80
CA LEU A 239 2.01 -44.97 15.80
C LEU A 239 1.65 -46.29 15.14
N GLU A 240 2.62 -47.00 14.55
CA GLU A 240 2.41 -48.28 13.81
C GLU A 240 1.30 -48.17 12.74
N ILE A 241 1.25 -47.05 12.03
CA ILE A 241 0.24 -46.73 11.03
C ILE A 241 0.80 -46.90 9.61
N THR A 242 -0.11 -47.07 8.65
CA THR A 242 0.24 -47.08 7.24
C THR A 242 0.46 -45.68 6.68
N GLU A 243 1.23 -45.61 5.60
CA GLU A 243 1.49 -44.31 4.91
C GLU A 243 0.20 -43.65 4.41
N GLU A 244 -0.78 -44.48 3.97
CA GLU A 244 -2.08 -43.95 3.51
C GLU A 244 -2.93 -43.35 4.62
N GLU A 245 -2.92 -43.99 5.80
CA GLU A 245 -3.62 -43.46 6.98
C GLU A 245 -3.03 -42.13 7.44
N LEU A 246 -1.68 -42.02 7.43
CA LEU A 246 -1.00 -40.78 7.74
C LEU A 246 -1.35 -39.70 6.73
N LYS A 247 -1.40 -40.00 5.41
CA LYS A 247 -1.83 -39.03 4.40
C LYS A 247 -3.25 -38.53 4.62
N ARG A 248 -4.18 -39.42 5.01
CA ARG A 248 -5.56 -39.01 5.33
C ARG A 248 -5.58 -38.08 6.54
N ALA A 249 -4.84 -38.41 7.60
CA ALA A 249 -4.77 -37.55 8.81
C ALA A 249 -4.13 -36.18 8.51
N ILE A 250 -3.07 -36.12 7.71
CA ILE A 250 -2.43 -34.87 7.28
C ILE A 250 -3.41 -34.03 6.46
N ARG A 251 -4.18 -34.64 5.56
CA ARG A 251 -5.20 -33.94 4.78
C ARG A 251 -6.25 -33.29 5.67
N GLU A 252 -6.74 -34.01 6.71
CA GLU A 252 -7.66 -33.44 7.68
C GLU A 252 -7.06 -32.24 8.43
N ILE A 253 -5.77 -32.29 8.79
CA ILE A 253 -5.09 -31.19 9.46
C ILE A 253 -4.91 -29.98 8.50
N THR A 254 -4.58 -30.24 7.24
CA THR A 254 -4.38 -29.14 6.25
C THR A 254 -5.68 -28.44 5.84
N LEU A 255 -6.83 -29.09 6.01
CA LEU A 255 -8.16 -28.50 5.79
C LEU A 255 -8.63 -27.59 6.93
N LEU A 256 -7.88 -27.49 8.03
CA LEU A 256 -8.20 -26.59 9.14
C LEU A 256 -7.71 -25.18 8.84
N ASN A 257 -8.40 -24.19 9.43
CA ASN A 257 -8.03 -22.79 9.29
C ASN A 257 -7.03 -22.38 10.39
N PRO A 258 -5.76 -22.07 10.06
CA PRO A 258 -4.77 -21.64 11.05
C PRO A 258 -5.04 -20.24 11.61
N LYS A 259 -5.88 -19.43 10.95
CA LYS A 259 -6.22 -18.06 11.34
C LYS A 259 -7.73 -17.86 11.32
N PRO A 260 -8.45 -18.25 12.38
CA PRO A 260 -9.90 -18.21 12.39
C PRO A 260 -10.47 -16.79 12.27
N GLY A 261 -9.75 -15.76 12.72
CA GLY A 261 -10.17 -14.36 12.66
C GLY A 261 -9.99 -13.70 11.28
N SER A 262 -9.19 -14.26 10.38
CA SER A 262 -8.82 -13.59 9.13
C SER A 262 -9.99 -13.28 8.18
N ASN A 263 -11.12 -13.96 8.32
CA ASN A 263 -12.30 -13.74 7.48
C ASN A 263 -13.14 -12.52 7.92
N TRP A 264 -12.86 -11.99 9.11
CA TRP A 264 -13.56 -10.87 9.74
C TRP A 264 -12.74 -9.58 9.67
N GLY A 265 -11.73 -9.54 8.78
CA GLY A 265 -10.84 -8.40 8.62
C GLY A 265 -11.60 -7.11 8.31
N ASP A 266 -11.14 -6.03 8.91
CA ASP A 266 -11.71 -4.70 8.75
C ASP A 266 -11.62 -4.29 7.28
N THR A 267 -12.77 -4.21 6.59
CA THR A 267 -12.86 -3.81 5.19
C THR A 267 -12.29 -2.40 4.99
N MET A 268 -12.33 -1.58 6.04
CA MET A 268 -11.84 -0.22 6.03
C MET A 268 -10.30 -0.17 6.08
N GLU A 269 -9.66 -1.04 6.87
CA GLU A 269 -8.19 -1.14 6.94
C GLU A 269 -7.61 -1.70 5.63
N THR A 270 -8.31 -2.65 5.00
CA THR A 270 -7.96 -3.18 3.67
C THR A 270 -8.13 -2.12 2.58
N ALA A 271 -9.13 -1.25 2.67
CA ALA A 271 -9.33 -0.14 1.73
C ALA A 271 -8.26 0.95 1.91
N MET A 272 -7.83 1.25 3.14
CA MET A 272 -6.76 2.21 3.43
C MET A 272 -5.38 1.70 3.00
N SER A 273 -5.19 0.39 2.88
CA SER A 273 -3.92 -0.20 2.43
C SER A 273 -3.75 -0.20 0.89
N GLN A 274 -4.72 0.33 0.13
CA GLN A 274 -4.59 0.42 -1.31
C GLN A 274 -3.45 1.35 -1.73
N ILE A 275 -2.53 0.79 -2.52
CA ILE A 275 -1.41 1.55 -3.07
C ILE A 275 -1.89 2.37 -4.25
N VAL A 276 -1.82 3.70 -4.12
CA VAL A 276 -2.09 4.62 -5.22
C VAL A 276 -0.80 4.81 -6.03
N PRO A 277 -0.78 4.43 -7.33
CA PRO A 277 0.41 4.58 -8.16
C PRO A 277 0.64 6.06 -8.53
N ASP A 278 1.90 6.47 -8.54
CA ASP A 278 2.33 7.81 -8.97
C ASP A 278 2.47 7.93 -10.49
N PHE A 279 2.78 6.82 -11.15
CA PHE A 279 2.99 6.73 -12.60
C PHE A 279 2.10 5.67 -13.22
N LEU A 280 1.61 5.96 -14.42
CA LEU A 280 0.90 5.02 -15.28
C LEU A 280 1.69 4.82 -16.56
N VAL A 281 2.05 3.59 -16.86
CA VAL A 281 2.75 3.21 -18.09
C VAL A 281 1.88 2.25 -18.87
N GLU A 282 1.44 2.68 -20.04
CA GLU A 282 0.63 1.87 -20.95
C GLU A 282 1.47 1.43 -22.15
N ALA A 283 1.35 0.16 -22.48
CA ALA A 283 1.97 -0.40 -23.68
C ALA A 283 0.88 -0.57 -24.76
N ASN A 284 0.90 0.29 -25.77
CA ASN A 284 -0.04 0.25 -26.90
C ASN A 284 0.74 -0.02 -28.20
N ASN A 285 0.49 -1.15 -28.85
CA ASN A 285 1.09 -1.51 -30.13
C ASN A 285 2.64 -1.45 -30.21
N GLY A 286 3.31 -1.65 -29.05
CA GLY A 286 4.78 -1.59 -28.99
C GLY A 286 5.34 -0.19 -28.68
N GLU A 287 4.49 0.80 -28.53
CA GLU A 287 4.84 2.12 -27.99
C GLU A 287 4.47 2.20 -26.52
N LEU A 288 5.34 2.81 -25.71
CA LEU A 288 5.14 3.00 -24.28
C LEU A 288 4.77 4.47 -24.04
N THR A 289 3.60 4.69 -23.47
CA THR A 289 3.14 6.01 -23.03
C THR A 289 3.26 6.14 -21.53
N LEU A 290 3.88 7.22 -21.07
CA LEU A 290 4.01 7.56 -19.65
C LEU A 290 3.04 8.68 -19.31
N SER A 291 2.19 8.46 -18.34
CA SER A 291 1.37 9.49 -17.70
C SER A 291 1.66 9.56 -16.19
N MET A 292 1.57 10.75 -15.64
CA MET A 292 1.72 10.97 -14.20
C MET A 292 0.34 11.08 -13.57
N ASN A 293 0.16 10.44 -12.41
CA ASN A 293 -1.07 10.55 -11.66
C ASN A 293 -1.06 11.83 -10.83
N ASN A 294 -1.54 12.91 -11.42
CA ASN A 294 -1.68 14.21 -10.75
C ASN A 294 -3.10 14.44 -10.21
N ARG A 295 -3.87 13.37 -9.98
CA ARG A 295 -5.23 13.48 -9.44
C ARG A 295 -5.18 14.20 -8.09
N GLY A 296 -6.03 15.20 -7.92
CA GLY A 296 -6.13 16.00 -6.69
C GLY A 296 -5.15 17.19 -6.58
N ILE A 297 -4.25 17.40 -7.55
CA ILE A 297 -3.38 18.58 -7.57
C ILE A 297 -3.91 19.52 -8.66
N PRO A 298 -4.60 20.62 -8.28
CA PRO A 298 -5.07 21.60 -9.25
C PRO A 298 -3.90 22.35 -9.89
N ASP A 299 -4.12 22.87 -11.09
CA ASP A 299 -3.17 23.79 -11.70
C ASP A 299 -3.10 25.07 -10.88
N LEU A 300 -1.94 25.37 -10.32
CA LEU A 300 -1.73 26.55 -9.49
C LEU A 300 -1.34 27.73 -10.35
N ARG A 301 -1.99 28.87 -10.10
CA ARG A 301 -1.69 30.17 -10.73
C ARG A 301 -1.50 31.25 -9.68
N ILE A 302 -0.79 32.26 -10.07
CA ILE A 302 -0.65 33.49 -9.22
C ILE A 302 -1.81 34.40 -9.57
N ASN A 303 -2.51 34.88 -8.54
CA ASN A 303 -3.60 35.82 -8.70
C ASN A 303 -3.10 37.11 -9.35
N PRO A 304 -3.65 37.52 -10.52
CA PRO A 304 -3.24 38.71 -11.25
C PRO A 304 -3.45 39.98 -10.46
N GLU A 305 -4.46 40.09 -9.60
CA GLU A 305 -4.74 41.29 -8.80
C GLU A 305 -3.58 41.67 -7.89
N TYR A 306 -2.90 40.68 -7.29
CA TYR A 306 -1.72 40.96 -6.46
C TYR A 306 -0.51 41.38 -7.28
N GLN A 307 -0.41 40.94 -8.54
CA GLN A 307 0.64 41.40 -9.46
C GLN A 307 0.40 42.83 -9.90
N GLU A 308 -0.84 43.20 -10.24
CA GLU A 308 -1.23 44.56 -10.61
C GLU A 308 -1.03 45.53 -9.44
N MET A 309 -1.41 45.14 -8.21
CA MET A 309 -1.12 45.94 -7.02
C MET A 309 0.37 46.27 -6.88
N LEU A 310 1.25 45.29 -7.11
CA LEU A 310 2.70 45.49 -7.03
C LEU A 310 3.21 46.46 -8.13
N GLN A 311 2.68 46.36 -9.36
CA GLN A 311 3.03 47.24 -10.46
C GLN A 311 2.58 48.66 -10.19
N ASP A 312 1.35 48.90 -9.69
CA ASP A 312 0.83 50.22 -9.33
C ASP A 312 1.64 50.87 -8.19
N TYR A 313 2.03 50.08 -7.19
CA TYR A 313 2.88 50.59 -6.10
C TYR A 313 4.30 50.92 -6.55
N SER A 314 4.85 50.19 -7.52
CA SER A 314 6.18 50.45 -8.08
C SER A 314 6.19 51.72 -8.92
N GLY A 315 5.06 52.04 -9.58
CA GLY A 315 4.87 53.26 -10.40
C GLY A 315 4.73 54.57 -9.60
N ASN A 316 4.08 54.50 -8.42
CA ASN A 316 3.76 55.69 -7.60
C ASN A 316 4.75 55.90 -6.43
N LYS A 317 5.98 56.31 -6.70
CA LYS A 317 7.02 56.56 -5.67
C LYS A 317 6.76 57.79 -4.79
N ALA A 318 5.78 58.67 -5.11
CA ALA A 318 5.60 59.96 -4.44
C ALA A 318 4.84 59.95 -3.11
N ASN A 319 4.09 58.88 -2.77
CA ASN A 319 3.23 58.80 -1.57
C ASN A 319 3.55 57.58 -0.68
N GLN A 320 4.81 57.37 -0.35
CA GLN A 320 5.22 56.23 0.48
C GLN A 320 5.12 56.55 1.98
N THR A 321 3.99 56.25 2.60
CA THR A 321 3.88 56.13 4.06
C THR A 321 4.55 54.84 4.53
N ALA A 322 5.04 54.80 5.79
CA ALA A 322 5.69 53.62 6.36
C ALA A 322 4.77 52.38 6.31
N GLU A 323 3.51 52.53 6.63
CA GLU A 323 2.50 51.47 6.58
C GLU A 323 2.30 50.87 5.19
N ARG A 324 2.37 51.66 4.15
CA ARG A 324 2.28 51.21 2.76
C ARG A 324 3.51 50.42 2.32
N ARG A 325 4.70 50.79 2.83
CA ARG A 325 5.92 50.02 2.55
C ARG A 325 5.87 48.64 3.16
N ASP A 326 5.39 48.52 4.39
CA ASP A 326 5.26 47.25 5.08
C ASP A 326 4.22 46.38 4.39
N ALA A 327 3.10 46.90 3.93
CA ALA A 327 2.09 46.21 3.16
C ALA A 327 2.65 45.68 1.81
N VAL A 328 3.38 46.53 1.09
CA VAL A 328 4.02 46.11 -0.19
C VAL A 328 5.08 45.03 0.04
N GLN A 329 5.85 45.15 1.11
CA GLN A 329 6.84 44.12 1.45
C GLN A 329 6.16 42.80 1.77
N PHE A 330 5.04 42.83 2.50
CA PHE A 330 4.25 41.63 2.80
C PHE A 330 3.69 40.96 1.53
N VAL A 331 3.04 41.77 0.66
CA VAL A 331 2.49 41.26 -0.62
C VAL A 331 3.60 40.67 -1.49
N LYS A 332 4.75 41.36 -1.59
CA LYS A 332 5.91 40.85 -2.32
C LYS A 332 6.39 39.52 -1.75
N GLN A 333 6.50 39.39 -0.43
CA GLN A 333 6.93 38.17 0.22
C GLN A 333 5.96 37.01 -0.06
N LYS A 334 4.64 37.25 -0.07
CA LYS A 334 3.62 36.25 -0.38
C LYS A 334 3.66 35.85 -1.85
N LEU A 335 3.86 36.78 -2.78
CA LEU A 335 4.04 36.49 -4.20
C LEU A 335 5.31 35.70 -4.50
N ASP A 336 6.44 36.08 -3.90
CA ASP A 336 7.70 35.37 -4.04
C ASP A 336 7.57 33.92 -3.51
N ALA A 337 6.83 33.74 -2.38
CA ALA A 337 6.54 32.43 -1.82
C ALA A 337 5.64 31.57 -2.75
N ALA A 338 4.58 32.21 -3.31
CA ALA A 338 3.66 31.55 -4.26
C ALA A 338 4.39 31.10 -5.53
N GLN A 339 5.16 32.02 -6.13
CA GLN A 339 5.94 31.66 -7.33
C GLN A 339 6.93 30.55 -7.06
N TRP A 340 7.65 30.64 -5.95
CA TRP A 340 8.57 29.58 -5.56
C TRP A 340 7.88 28.23 -5.36
N PHE A 341 6.69 28.19 -4.76
CA PHE A 341 5.93 26.95 -4.54
C PHE A 341 5.49 26.33 -5.87
N ILE A 342 4.98 27.15 -6.81
CA ILE A 342 4.63 26.67 -8.16
C ILE A 342 5.86 26.11 -8.88
N ASP A 343 7.00 26.81 -8.82
CA ASP A 343 8.24 26.39 -9.46
C ASP A 343 8.76 25.09 -8.83
N ALA A 344 8.62 24.92 -7.51
CA ALA A 344 9.01 23.68 -6.81
C ALA A 344 8.15 22.48 -7.24
N ILE A 345 6.83 22.64 -7.38
CA ILE A 345 5.94 21.57 -7.89
C ILE A 345 6.29 21.23 -9.34
N ARG A 346 6.50 22.23 -10.19
CA ARG A 346 6.90 22.02 -11.59
C ARG A 346 8.24 21.27 -11.68
N GLN A 347 9.23 21.67 -10.91
CA GLN A 347 10.53 21.01 -10.85
C GLN A 347 10.42 19.57 -10.32
N ARG A 348 9.56 19.35 -9.31
CA ARG A 348 9.24 17.99 -8.83
C ARG A 348 8.70 17.11 -9.96
N ASN A 349 7.67 17.59 -10.66
CA ASN A 349 7.03 16.83 -11.73
C ASN A 349 8.03 16.54 -12.88
N GLU A 350 8.84 17.51 -13.27
CA GLU A 350 9.88 17.32 -14.28
C GLU A 350 10.94 16.30 -13.85
N THR A 351 11.36 16.34 -12.57
CA THR A 351 12.34 15.37 -12.03
C THR A 351 11.75 13.96 -12.01
N LEU A 352 10.51 13.80 -11.59
CA LEU A 352 9.80 12.52 -11.57
C LEU A 352 9.63 11.97 -12.98
N GLN A 353 9.17 12.79 -13.92
CA GLN A 353 8.98 12.39 -15.31
C GLN A 353 10.29 11.94 -15.96
N ARG A 354 11.35 12.74 -15.88
CA ARG A 354 12.65 12.40 -16.46
C ARG A 354 13.26 11.13 -15.85
N THR A 355 13.06 10.94 -14.53
CA THR A 355 13.52 9.72 -13.85
C THR A 355 12.80 8.50 -14.39
N MET A 356 11.47 8.58 -14.54
CA MET A 356 10.66 7.47 -15.04
C MET A 356 10.94 7.20 -16.52
N GLU A 357 11.09 8.22 -17.36
CA GLU A 357 11.50 8.07 -18.77
C GLU A 357 12.85 7.36 -18.91
N ALA A 358 13.82 7.69 -18.05
CA ALA A 358 15.12 7.00 -18.02
C ALA A 358 14.95 5.51 -17.66
N ILE A 359 14.11 5.19 -16.66
CA ILE A 359 13.82 3.80 -16.25
C ILE A 359 13.13 3.04 -17.41
N ILE A 360 12.09 3.62 -18.01
CA ILE A 360 11.35 3.01 -19.13
C ILE A 360 12.31 2.70 -20.30
N HIS A 361 13.19 3.62 -20.61
CA HIS A 361 14.14 3.41 -21.70
C HIS A 361 15.13 2.27 -21.40
N LEU A 362 15.62 2.16 -20.16
CA LEU A 362 16.56 1.10 -19.76
C LEU A 362 15.88 -0.26 -19.66
N GLN A 363 14.61 -0.30 -19.23
CA GLN A 363 13.83 -1.52 -19.00
C GLN A 363 12.71 -1.74 -20.03
N ARG A 364 12.90 -1.24 -21.26
CA ARG A 364 11.84 -1.25 -22.28
C ARG A 364 11.25 -2.63 -22.53
N GLU A 365 12.05 -3.66 -22.53
CA GLU A 365 11.62 -5.04 -22.80
C GLU A 365 10.66 -5.54 -21.72
N PHE A 366 10.95 -5.24 -20.45
CA PHE A 366 10.04 -5.58 -19.35
C PHE A 366 8.68 -4.89 -19.47
N PHE A 367 8.66 -3.57 -19.77
CA PHE A 367 7.40 -2.83 -19.89
C PHE A 367 6.53 -3.29 -21.07
N LEU A 368 7.13 -3.92 -22.09
CA LEU A 368 6.41 -4.48 -23.22
C LEU A 368 5.92 -5.90 -22.98
N THR A 369 6.72 -6.75 -22.34
CA THR A 369 6.43 -8.19 -22.17
C THR A 369 5.84 -8.56 -20.83
N GLY A 370 6.15 -7.80 -19.77
CA GLY A 370 5.79 -8.13 -18.39
C GLY A 370 6.63 -9.28 -17.79
N ASP A 371 7.64 -9.76 -18.49
CA ASP A 371 8.41 -10.92 -18.04
C ASP A 371 9.61 -10.49 -17.17
N GLU A 372 9.70 -11.04 -15.96
CA GLU A 372 10.78 -10.73 -15.02
C GLU A 372 12.17 -11.14 -15.53
N THR A 373 12.23 -12.09 -16.47
CA THR A 373 13.49 -12.54 -17.07
C THR A 373 14.09 -11.50 -18.04
N THR A 374 13.25 -10.62 -18.60
CA THR A 374 13.70 -9.56 -19.51
C THR A 374 14.26 -8.33 -18.79
N LEU A 375 14.22 -8.33 -17.44
CA LEU A 375 14.76 -7.24 -16.63
C LEU A 375 16.29 -7.18 -16.75
N ARG A 376 16.79 -6.12 -17.33
CA ARG A 376 18.23 -5.84 -17.38
C ARG A 376 18.75 -5.36 -16.04
N PRO A 377 19.94 -5.78 -15.62
CA PRO A 377 20.57 -5.22 -14.42
C PRO A 377 20.72 -3.71 -14.57
N MET A 378 20.26 -2.96 -13.60
CA MET A 378 20.26 -1.49 -13.61
C MET A 378 20.62 -0.97 -12.23
N ILE A 379 21.61 -0.10 -12.15
CA ILE A 379 21.98 0.58 -10.91
C ILE A 379 21.48 2.02 -10.92
N MET A 380 21.34 2.62 -9.73
CA MET A 380 20.86 4.01 -9.61
C MET A 380 21.72 5.01 -10.37
N LYS A 381 23.01 4.70 -10.56
CA LYS A 381 23.95 5.54 -11.30
C LYS A 381 23.60 5.65 -12.78
N ASP A 382 23.15 4.55 -13.40
CA ASP A 382 22.80 4.52 -14.83
C ASP A 382 21.60 5.44 -15.11
N VAL A 383 20.61 5.39 -14.21
CA VAL A 383 19.44 6.27 -14.27
C VAL A 383 19.83 7.72 -14.00
N ALA A 384 20.73 7.96 -13.04
CA ALA A 384 21.22 9.30 -12.68
C ALA A 384 21.95 9.97 -13.87
N GLU A 385 22.85 9.25 -14.53
CA GLU A 385 23.58 9.74 -15.72
C GLU A 385 22.62 10.06 -16.88
N ARG A 386 21.57 9.24 -17.07
CA ARG A 386 20.62 9.45 -18.15
C ARG A 386 19.61 10.55 -17.87
N ALA A 387 19.08 10.61 -16.65
CA ALA A 387 18.12 11.63 -16.22
C ALA A 387 18.77 13.00 -15.98
N GLY A 388 20.10 13.05 -15.81
CA GLY A 388 20.86 14.28 -15.52
C GLY A 388 20.72 14.76 -14.09
N TYR A 389 20.43 13.87 -13.15
CA TYR A 389 20.28 14.16 -11.73
C TYR A 389 21.31 13.42 -10.87
N ASP A 390 21.46 13.85 -9.61
CA ASP A 390 22.33 13.17 -8.66
C ASP A 390 21.72 11.85 -8.19
N ILE A 391 22.59 10.87 -7.87
CA ILE A 391 22.22 9.54 -7.38
C ILE A 391 21.33 9.65 -6.13
N SER A 392 21.60 10.64 -5.26
CA SER A 392 20.80 10.88 -4.05
C SER A 392 19.34 11.25 -4.36
N THR A 393 19.11 12.00 -5.45
CA THR A 393 17.78 12.38 -5.93
C THR A 393 17.04 11.16 -6.47
N ILE A 394 17.69 10.35 -7.30
CA ILE A 394 17.12 9.11 -7.84
C ILE A 394 16.76 8.12 -6.71
N SER A 395 17.64 8.00 -5.71
CA SER A 395 17.38 7.13 -4.55
C SER A 395 16.13 7.56 -3.77
N ARG A 396 15.91 8.86 -3.58
CA ARG A 396 14.72 9.40 -2.88
C ARG A 396 13.44 9.17 -3.67
N VAL A 397 13.48 9.41 -4.98
CA VAL A 397 12.36 9.15 -5.89
C VAL A 397 12.02 7.65 -5.89
N SER A 398 13.01 6.76 -6.00
CA SER A 398 12.78 5.34 -6.16
C SER A 398 12.26 4.64 -4.91
N ASN A 399 12.50 5.19 -3.71
CA ASN A 399 12.12 4.52 -2.47
C ASN A 399 10.62 4.60 -2.13
N SER A 400 9.92 5.67 -2.55
CA SER A 400 8.55 5.96 -2.12
C SER A 400 7.52 5.94 -3.25
N LYS A 401 7.94 5.68 -4.51
CA LYS A 401 7.06 5.82 -5.68
C LYS A 401 6.72 4.49 -6.32
N TYR A 402 5.49 4.41 -6.87
CA TYR A 402 4.95 3.23 -7.52
C TYR A 402 4.55 3.53 -8.96
N VAL A 403 4.72 2.54 -9.82
CA VAL A 403 4.29 2.57 -11.21
C VAL A 403 3.25 1.49 -11.46
N GLN A 404 2.15 1.87 -12.09
CA GLN A 404 1.16 0.96 -12.62
C GLN A 404 1.52 0.64 -14.08
N THR A 405 1.55 -0.63 -14.40
CA THR A 405 1.74 -1.17 -15.74
C THR A 405 0.54 -2.02 -16.14
N ASN A 406 0.45 -2.45 -17.39
CA ASN A 406 -0.61 -3.38 -17.84
C ASN A 406 -0.56 -4.73 -17.09
N PHE A 407 0.56 -5.06 -16.45
CA PHE A 407 0.80 -6.35 -15.76
C PHE A 407 0.62 -6.26 -14.23
N GLY A 408 0.64 -5.05 -13.66
CA GLY A 408 0.50 -4.85 -12.22
C GLY A 408 1.13 -3.57 -11.72
N ILE A 409 1.08 -3.37 -10.39
CA ILE A 409 1.67 -2.22 -9.70
C ILE A 409 3.00 -2.64 -9.11
N TYR A 410 4.06 -1.91 -9.45
CA TYR A 410 5.43 -2.17 -9.00
C TYR A 410 6.02 -0.96 -8.29
N PRO A 411 6.73 -1.11 -7.16
CA PRO A 411 7.53 -0.03 -6.60
C PRO A 411 8.71 0.27 -7.53
N LEU A 412 9.13 1.53 -7.68
CA LEU A 412 10.27 1.86 -8.56
C LEU A 412 11.57 1.15 -8.14
N LYS A 413 11.73 0.88 -6.85
CA LYS A 413 12.85 0.09 -6.32
C LYS A 413 12.94 -1.31 -6.95
N TYR A 414 11.84 -1.84 -7.44
CA TYR A 414 11.78 -3.14 -8.10
C TYR A 414 12.70 -3.23 -9.33
N PHE A 415 12.90 -2.15 -10.08
CA PHE A 415 13.71 -2.13 -11.30
C PHE A 415 15.22 -2.07 -11.04
N PHE A 416 15.63 -1.74 -9.83
CA PHE A 416 17.04 -1.68 -9.46
C PHE A 416 17.49 -3.05 -8.94
N SER A 417 18.37 -3.70 -9.67
CA SER A 417 18.95 -5.00 -9.32
C SER A 417 20.46 -4.95 -9.44
N GLU A 418 21.13 -5.64 -8.52
CA GLU A 418 22.55 -5.85 -8.61
C GLU A 418 22.88 -6.78 -9.80
N SER A 419 23.89 -6.43 -10.57
CA SER A 419 24.39 -7.28 -11.65
C SER A 419 25.26 -8.40 -11.09
N MET A 420 25.17 -9.59 -11.67
CA MET A 420 26.13 -10.69 -11.51
C MET A 420 26.79 -10.94 -12.86
N GLN A 421 28.11 -11.16 -12.85
CA GLN A 421 28.82 -11.56 -14.05
C GLN A 421 28.75 -13.08 -14.21
N THR A 422 28.38 -13.49 -15.41
CA THR A 422 28.44 -14.90 -15.86
C THR A 422 29.87 -15.25 -16.27
N ASP A 423 30.18 -16.55 -16.38
CA ASP A 423 31.46 -17.02 -16.96
C ASP A 423 31.68 -16.52 -18.39
N THR A 424 30.61 -16.20 -19.11
CA THR A 424 30.65 -15.61 -20.47
C THR A 424 30.89 -14.11 -20.49
N GLY A 425 30.93 -13.44 -19.31
CA GLY A 425 31.11 -12.01 -19.17
C GLY A 425 29.85 -11.16 -19.39
N GLU A 426 28.68 -11.79 -19.51
CA GLU A 426 27.40 -11.10 -19.56
C GLU A 426 26.94 -10.71 -18.15
N GLU A 427 26.43 -9.50 -18.02
CA GLU A 427 25.83 -9.02 -16.78
C GLU A 427 24.36 -9.44 -16.71
N ILE A 428 24.03 -10.26 -15.73
CA ILE A 428 22.69 -10.81 -15.53
C ILE A 428 22.10 -10.35 -14.20
N SER A 429 20.78 -10.20 -14.19
CA SER A 429 20.06 -9.79 -13.01
C SER A 429 19.96 -10.94 -11.99
N ASN A 430 20.18 -10.64 -10.71
CA ASN A 430 19.93 -11.60 -9.60
C ASN A 430 18.52 -12.19 -9.62
N ARG A 431 17.56 -11.54 -10.29
CA ARG A 431 16.17 -12.00 -10.41
C ARG A 431 16.00 -13.16 -11.36
N GLU A 432 16.71 -13.13 -12.48
CA GLU A 432 16.73 -14.22 -13.45
C GLU A 432 17.20 -15.53 -12.77
N VAL A 433 18.28 -15.44 -12.00
CA VAL A 433 18.77 -16.56 -11.21
C VAL A 433 17.73 -17.06 -10.22
N LYS A 434 17.04 -16.14 -9.54
CA LYS A 434 15.96 -16.49 -8.58
C LYS A 434 14.78 -17.17 -9.27
N LYS A 435 14.39 -16.70 -10.46
CA LYS A 435 13.29 -17.28 -11.24
C LYS A 435 13.66 -18.68 -11.71
N ILE A 436 14.85 -18.88 -12.28
CA ILE A 436 15.36 -20.20 -12.68
C ILE A 436 15.33 -21.17 -11.49
N MET A 437 15.81 -20.69 -10.32
CA MET A 437 15.79 -21.50 -9.10
C MET A 437 14.36 -21.84 -8.67
N GLN A 438 13.42 -20.92 -8.78
CA GLN A 438 12.01 -21.12 -8.46
C GLN A 438 11.37 -22.13 -9.41
N ASP A 439 11.63 -22.03 -10.71
CA ASP A 439 11.13 -22.94 -11.74
C ASP A 439 11.63 -24.37 -11.52
N HIS A 440 12.91 -24.53 -11.19
CA HIS A 440 13.47 -25.86 -10.84
C HIS A 440 12.86 -26.42 -9.57
N VAL A 441 12.60 -25.61 -8.55
CA VAL A 441 11.93 -26.04 -7.32
C VAL A 441 10.46 -26.41 -7.58
N HIS A 442 9.77 -25.69 -8.47
CA HIS A 442 8.40 -26.03 -8.87
C HIS A 442 8.31 -27.34 -9.68
N ALA A 443 9.34 -27.62 -10.49
CA ALA A 443 9.44 -28.84 -11.30
C ALA A 443 10.05 -30.02 -10.54
N GLU A 444 10.53 -29.85 -9.29
CA GLU A 444 11.19 -30.91 -8.52
C GLU A 444 10.24 -32.06 -8.15
N ASP A 445 10.81 -33.28 -8.02
CA ASP A 445 10.08 -34.42 -7.41
C ASP A 445 9.96 -34.16 -5.90
N LYS A 446 8.74 -33.98 -5.41
CA LYS A 446 8.44 -33.75 -4.00
C LYS A 446 8.85 -34.90 -3.05
N ARG A 447 9.11 -36.08 -3.57
CA ARG A 447 9.66 -37.22 -2.80
C ARG A 447 11.16 -37.07 -2.57
N HIS A 448 11.86 -36.47 -3.55
CA HIS A 448 13.30 -36.23 -3.53
C HIS A 448 13.59 -34.75 -3.83
N PRO A 449 13.27 -33.85 -2.91
CA PRO A 449 13.43 -32.42 -3.14
C PRO A 449 14.91 -32.04 -3.25
N LEU A 450 15.22 -31.16 -4.19
CA LEU A 450 16.57 -30.69 -4.49
C LEU A 450 17.22 -30.00 -3.29
N THR A 451 18.44 -30.38 -2.98
CA THR A 451 19.25 -29.73 -1.94
C THR A 451 19.86 -28.42 -2.46
N ASP A 452 20.29 -27.52 -1.53
CA ASP A 452 20.95 -26.26 -1.91
C ASP A 452 22.26 -26.52 -2.69
N GLU A 453 22.89 -27.71 -2.56
CA GLU A 453 24.07 -28.13 -3.32
C GLU A 453 23.71 -28.55 -4.75
N GLU A 454 22.63 -29.29 -4.91
CA GLU A 454 22.12 -29.72 -6.23
C GLU A 454 21.58 -28.52 -7.02
N LEU A 455 20.87 -27.58 -6.36
CA LEU A 455 20.46 -26.32 -6.96
C LEU A 455 21.66 -25.50 -7.43
N ALA A 456 22.75 -25.45 -6.64
CA ALA A 456 23.99 -24.77 -7.05
C ALA A 456 24.65 -25.44 -8.25
N ALA A 457 24.60 -26.79 -8.35
CA ALA A 457 25.11 -27.53 -9.49
C ALA A 457 24.30 -27.25 -10.76
N ILE A 458 22.96 -27.25 -10.67
CA ILE A 458 22.05 -26.92 -11.78
C ILE A 458 22.29 -25.50 -12.29
N LEU A 459 22.40 -24.52 -11.37
CA LEU A 459 22.69 -23.13 -11.73
C LEU A 459 24.06 -23.02 -12.39
N LYS A 460 25.06 -23.80 -11.97
CA LYS A 460 26.37 -23.82 -12.58
C LYS A 460 26.33 -24.42 -14.01
N GLU A 461 25.53 -25.44 -14.25
CA GLU A 461 25.30 -26.00 -15.60
C GLU A 461 24.60 -24.99 -16.52
N ALA A 462 23.72 -24.13 -15.96
CA ALA A 462 23.07 -23.04 -16.66
C ALA A 462 23.99 -21.83 -16.88
N GLY A 463 25.28 -21.89 -16.45
CA GLY A 463 26.28 -20.83 -16.66
C GLY A 463 26.43 -19.85 -15.49
N TYR A 464 25.74 -20.06 -14.36
CA TYR A 464 25.77 -19.16 -13.20
C TYR A 464 26.66 -19.73 -12.09
N VAL A 465 27.83 -19.16 -11.87
CA VAL A 465 28.76 -19.59 -10.81
C VAL A 465 28.34 -18.98 -9.48
N ILE A 466 27.49 -19.68 -8.75
CA ILE A 466 26.94 -19.21 -7.49
C ILE A 466 27.32 -20.17 -6.36
N ALA A 467 27.82 -19.62 -5.25
CA ALA A 467 28.16 -20.40 -4.07
C ALA A 467 26.89 -20.92 -3.36
N ARG A 468 26.93 -22.13 -2.80
CA ARG A 468 25.84 -22.73 -1.99
C ARG A 468 25.24 -21.76 -0.96
N ARG A 469 26.07 -20.94 -0.28
CA ARG A 469 25.59 -19.97 0.72
C ARG A 469 24.69 -18.90 0.09
N THR A 470 25.00 -18.47 -1.13
CA THR A 470 24.21 -17.48 -1.86
C THR A 470 22.91 -18.09 -2.35
N VAL A 471 22.93 -19.35 -2.80
CA VAL A 471 21.73 -20.13 -3.17
C VAL A 471 20.79 -20.24 -1.95
N ALA A 472 21.31 -20.58 -0.77
CA ALA A 472 20.53 -20.63 0.46
C ALA A 472 19.89 -19.26 0.80
N LYS A 473 20.66 -18.16 0.65
CA LYS A 473 20.15 -16.78 0.84
C LYS A 473 19.03 -16.45 -0.16
N TYR A 474 19.18 -16.80 -1.43
CA TYR A 474 18.16 -16.55 -2.46
C TYR A 474 16.92 -17.39 -2.19
N ARG A 475 17.06 -18.66 -1.82
CA ARG A 475 15.96 -19.54 -1.41
C ARG A 475 15.16 -18.94 -0.27
N GLU A 476 15.84 -18.43 0.78
CA GLU A 476 15.20 -17.75 1.92
C GLU A 476 14.48 -16.45 1.50
N GLN A 477 15.07 -15.66 0.63
CA GLN A 477 14.43 -14.45 0.09
C GLN A 477 13.18 -14.73 -0.75
N LEU A 478 13.13 -15.89 -1.40
CA LEU A 478 11.94 -16.37 -2.13
C LEU A 478 10.91 -17.06 -1.22
N GLY A 479 11.17 -17.15 0.10
CA GLY A 479 10.28 -17.84 1.02
C GLY A 479 10.22 -19.36 0.83
N ILE A 480 11.15 -19.94 0.05
CA ILE A 480 11.19 -21.37 -0.23
C ILE A 480 11.83 -22.11 0.95
N PRO A 481 11.14 -23.08 1.59
CA PRO A 481 11.68 -23.81 2.72
C PRO A 481 12.82 -24.73 2.29
N VAL A 482 13.62 -25.20 3.25
CA VAL A 482 14.72 -26.17 3.02
C VAL A 482 14.18 -27.49 2.44
N ALA A 483 15.01 -28.21 1.68
CA ALA A 483 14.64 -29.48 1.00
C ALA A 483 13.86 -30.44 1.91
N ARG A 484 14.31 -30.63 3.15
CA ARG A 484 13.62 -31.49 4.13
C ARG A 484 12.18 -31.06 4.40
N MET A 485 11.90 -29.74 4.39
CA MET A 485 10.55 -29.21 4.64
C MET A 485 9.66 -29.25 3.39
N ARG A 486 10.25 -29.45 2.20
CA ARG A 486 9.50 -29.62 0.95
C ARG A 486 9.14 -31.08 0.67
N LYS A 487 9.79 -32.02 1.39
CA LYS A 487 9.50 -33.46 1.23
C LYS A 487 8.04 -33.77 1.53
N GLU A 488 7.34 -34.36 0.58
CA GLU A 488 6.00 -34.93 0.71
C GLU A 488 6.09 -36.48 0.74
N ILE A 489 5.09 -37.11 1.34
CA ILE A 489 5.01 -38.57 1.50
C ILE A 489 4.41 -39.18 0.23
#